data_0fea833e7e61ed3b8d398b460dba8a2c
#
_entry.id   0fea833e7e61ed3b8d398b460dba8a2c
#
_cell.length_a   1.000
_cell.length_b   1.000
_cell.length_c   1.000
_cell.angle_alpha   90.00
_cell.angle_beta   90.00
_cell.angle_gamma   90.00
#
_symmetry.space_group_name_H-M   'P 1'
#
loop_
_entity.id
_entity.type
_entity.pdbx_description
1 polymer ?
#
loop_
_entity_poly.entity_id
_entity_poly.type
_entity_poly.pdbx_seq_one_letter_code
_entity_poly.pdbx_strand_id
1 'polypeptide(L)'
;MKNKNFNCITTLFMTLAIVITSCNNPSKEAQGSQTINKENMENEKLLQFGKQYAAAWCSQQPDSVAAYFSPTGSLSVNANTPAVGRQAIAKVAAGFMTAFPDIIVVMDSLITKPDATAFHWTLTGTNTGPGGTGSKVSISGVEMWQLDTAGLIQKSKGSFDADEYNRQLKVGVK
;
A
#
# COMPACT_ATOMS: atom_id res chain seq x y z
N MET A 1 86.66 -3.99 -22.82
CA MET A 1 87.65 -2.90 -22.52
C MET A 1 87.00 -1.93 -21.54
N LYS A 2 87.69 -1.76 -20.38
CA LYS A 2 87.76 -0.63 -19.44
C LYS A 2 86.41 -0.14 -18.87
N ASN A 3 86.14 -0.55 -17.63
CA ASN A 3 86.31 0.19 -16.37
C ASN A 3 85.94 1.66 -16.35
N LYS A 4 84.98 2.04 -15.42
CA LYS A 4 85.42 2.82 -14.25
C LYS A 4 84.24 2.93 -13.25
N ASN A 5 84.56 2.48 -12.03
CA ASN A 5 83.82 2.76 -10.79
C ASN A 5 83.76 4.27 -10.50
N PHE A 6 82.67 4.73 -9.86
CA PHE A 6 82.81 5.83 -8.92
C PHE A 6 81.80 5.63 -7.78
N ASN A 7 82.37 5.34 -6.63
CA ASN A 7 81.63 5.45 -5.33
C ASN A 7 81.42 6.91 -4.99
N CYS A 8 80.26 7.23 -4.43
CA CYS A 8 80.18 8.27 -3.45
C CYS A 8 78.94 8.05 -2.49
N ILE A 9 79.32 7.81 -1.37
CA ILE A 9 78.89 7.81 0.01
C ILE A 9 77.87 8.89 0.35
N THR A 10 76.89 8.49 1.28
CA THR A 10 76.24 9.26 2.31
C THR A 10 75.06 10.13 1.85
N THR A 11 73.85 9.96 2.39
CA THR A 11 73.46 10.32 3.74
C THR A 11 72.06 9.74 4.07
N LEU A 12 71.99 9.07 5.21
CA LEU A 12 70.79 8.54 5.85
C LEU A 12 69.96 9.71 6.42
N PHE A 13 68.83 10.04 5.80
CA PHE A 13 67.76 10.81 6.46
C PHE A 13 66.58 9.92 6.74
N MET A 14 66.47 9.54 8.01
CA MET A 14 65.40 8.82 8.60
C MET A 14 64.23 9.83 8.85
N THR A 15 63.34 9.96 7.87
CA THR A 15 62.10 10.70 8.07
C THR A 15 61.05 9.72 8.59
N LEU A 16 60.74 9.88 9.89
CA LEU A 16 59.63 9.21 10.59
C LEU A 16 58.31 9.75 10.01
N ALA A 17 57.72 9.01 9.08
CA ALA A 17 56.37 9.27 8.61
C ALA A 17 55.37 8.77 9.66
N ILE A 18 54.81 9.68 10.46
CA ILE A 18 53.68 9.41 11.33
C ILE A 18 52.43 9.20 10.42
N VAL A 19 52.09 7.93 10.17
CA VAL A 19 50.83 7.57 9.54
C VAL A 19 49.75 7.74 10.60
N ILE A 20 49.07 8.88 10.58
CA ILE A 20 47.81 9.04 11.32
C ILE A 20 46.74 8.26 10.55
N THR A 21 46.52 7.02 10.94
CA THR A 21 45.34 6.26 10.54
C THR A 21 44.12 6.89 11.23
N SER A 22 43.53 7.87 10.55
CA SER A 22 42.18 8.35 10.90
C SER A 22 41.22 7.20 10.54
N CYS A 23 40.79 6.43 11.53
CA CYS A 23 39.65 5.53 11.42
C CYS A 23 38.38 6.37 11.31
N ASN A 24 38.09 6.88 10.13
CA ASN A 24 36.73 7.28 9.78
C ASN A 24 35.92 6.00 9.60
N ASN A 25 35.01 5.77 10.51
CA ASN A 25 34.02 4.70 10.44
C ASN A 25 32.78 5.23 9.69
N PRO A 26 32.63 5.00 8.35
CA PRO A 26 31.57 5.58 7.55
C PRO A 26 30.25 4.75 7.56
N SER A 27 30.12 3.78 8.49
CA SER A 27 29.12 2.72 8.31
C SER A 27 27.76 2.94 8.98
N LYS A 28 27.60 3.90 9.87
CA LYS A 28 26.30 4.09 10.57
C LYS A 28 25.39 5.15 9.94
N GLU A 29 25.93 6.22 9.39
CA GLU A 29 25.10 7.28 8.78
C GLU A 29 24.58 6.89 7.38
N ALA A 30 25.37 6.18 6.59
CA ALA A 30 24.94 5.74 5.26
C ALA A 30 23.85 4.65 5.32
N GLN A 31 23.88 3.75 6.30
CA GLN A 31 22.83 2.75 6.51
C GLN A 31 21.50 3.35 6.99
N GLY A 32 21.54 4.34 7.86
CA GLY A 32 20.33 5.04 8.33
C GLY A 32 19.59 5.76 7.20
N SER A 33 20.32 6.46 6.33
CA SER A 33 19.74 7.19 5.19
C SER A 33 19.14 6.26 4.14
N GLN A 34 19.75 5.11 3.86
CA GLN A 34 19.23 4.13 2.89
C GLN A 34 17.97 3.42 3.41
N THR A 35 17.90 3.13 4.71
CA THR A 35 16.74 2.48 5.33
C THR A 35 15.53 3.41 5.33
N ILE A 36 15.72 4.68 5.70
CA ILE A 36 14.65 5.71 5.67
C ILE A 36 14.12 5.92 4.25
N ASN A 37 15.00 5.97 3.23
CA ASN A 37 14.58 6.12 1.84
C ASN A 37 13.79 4.91 1.34
N LYS A 38 14.15 3.70 1.74
CA LYS A 38 13.45 2.48 1.36
C LYS A 38 12.05 2.42 1.98
N GLU A 39 11.94 2.71 3.27
CA GLU A 39 10.66 2.75 3.99
C GLU A 39 9.71 3.80 3.42
N ASN A 40 10.21 5.00 3.11
CA ASN A 40 9.42 6.04 2.46
C ASN A 40 8.91 5.61 1.08
N MET A 41 9.74 4.94 0.28
CA MET A 41 9.33 4.44 -1.03
C MET A 41 8.28 3.32 -0.93
N GLU A 42 8.37 2.46 0.08
CA GLU A 42 7.37 1.41 0.33
C GLU A 42 6.04 2.01 0.77
N ASN A 43 6.07 3.02 1.64
CA ASN A 43 4.89 3.75 2.07
C ASN A 43 4.21 4.50 0.92
N GLU A 44 4.97 5.14 0.03
CA GLU A 44 4.42 5.80 -1.16
C GLU A 44 3.77 4.81 -2.13
N LYS A 45 4.38 3.65 -2.36
CA LYS A 45 3.81 2.59 -3.19
C LYS A 45 2.49 2.07 -2.61
N LEU A 46 2.45 1.86 -1.30
CA LEU A 46 1.25 1.39 -0.62
C LEU A 46 0.14 2.45 -0.65
N LEU A 47 0.48 3.73 -0.49
CA LEU A 47 -0.45 4.84 -0.63
C LEU A 47 -1.03 4.91 -2.04
N GLN A 48 -0.19 4.75 -3.06
CA GLN A 48 -0.63 4.72 -4.46
C GLN A 48 -1.50 3.50 -4.75
N PHE A 49 -1.16 2.33 -4.20
CA PHE A 49 -1.98 1.11 -4.28
C PHE A 49 -3.39 1.37 -3.71
N GLY A 50 -3.51 1.98 -2.52
CA GLY A 50 -4.80 2.30 -1.92
C GLY A 50 -5.63 3.27 -2.75
N LYS A 51 -5.01 4.32 -3.31
CA LYS A 51 -5.70 5.27 -4.22
C LYS A 51 -6.22 4.57 -5.47
N GLN A 52 -5.42 3.70 -6.06
CA GLN A 52 -5.81 2.94 -7.25
C GLN A 52 -6.89 1.91 -6.95
N TYR A 53 -6.84 1.27 -5.78
CA TYR A 53 -7.91 0.37 -5.32
C TYR A 53 -9.25 1.11 -5.16
N ALA A 54 -9.25 2.31 -4.55
CA ALA A 54 -10.43 3.15 -4.50
C ALA A 54 -10.97 3.51 -5.90
N ALA A 55 -10.07 3.87 -6.83
CA ALA A 55 -10.44 4.15 -8.22
C ALA A 55 -11.01 2.92 -8.93
N ALA A 56 -10.52 1.71 -8.63
CA ALA A 56 -11.08 0.47 -9.17
C ALA A 56 -12.55 0.27 -8.77
N TRP A 57 -12.94 0.61 -7.54
CA TRP A 57 -14.33 0.60 -7.10
C TRP A 57 -15.22 1.58 -7.88
N CYS A 58 -14.67 2.71 -8.34
CA CYS A 58 -15.38 3.71 -9.14
C CYS A 58 -15.48 3.32 -10.64
N SER A 59 -14.78 2.29 -11.09
CA SER A 59 -14.59 1.98 -12.52
C SER A 59 -15.80 1.33 -13.19
N GLN A 60 -16.77 0.85 -12.44
CA GLN A 60 -17.85 -0.02 -12.91
C GLN A 60 -17.36 -1.33 -13.56
N GLN A 61 -16.12 -1.73 -13.22
CA GLN A 61 -15.48 -2.96 -13.70
C GLN A 61 -15.09 -3.83 -12.50
N PRO A 62 -15.92 -4.81 -12.13
CA PRO A 62 -15.71 -5.64 -10.93
C PRO A 62 -14.36 -6.37 -10.91
N ASP A 63 -13.90 -6.81 -12.07
CA ASP A 63 -12.60 -7.49 -12.21
C ASP A 63 -11.43 -6.57 -11.88
N SER A 64 -11.58 -5.26 -12.06
CA SER A 64 -10.57 -4.27 -11.68
C SER A 64 -10.35 -4.25 -10.15
N VAL A 65 -11.41 -4.39 -9.37
CA VAL A 65 -11.32 -4.52 -7.90
C VAL A 65 -10.66 -5.85 -7.53
N ALA A 66 -11.11 -6.94 -8.14
CA ALA A 66 -10.58 -8.29 -7.86
C ALA A 66 -9.10 -8.42 -8.21
N ALA A 67 -8.57 -7.64 -9.16
CA ALA A 67 -7.16 -7.65 -9.54
C ALA A 67 -6.21 -7.22 -8.41
N TYR A 68 -6.67 -6.45 -7.44
CA TYR A 68 -5.91 -6.05 -6.25
C TYR A 68 -5.72 -7.17 -5.23
N PHE A 69 -6.45 -8.27 -5.37
CA PHE A 69 -6.35 -9.43 -4.49
C PHE A 69 -5.42 -10.50 -5.04
N SER A 70 -4.78 -11.24 -4.14
CA SER A 70 -4.10 -12.49 -4.49
C SER A 70 -5.09 -13.44 -5.18
N PRO A 71 -4.66 -14.40 -6.02
CA PRO A 71 -5.56 -15.36 -6.67
C PRO A 71 -6.45 -16.12 -5.70
N THR A 72 -5.96 -16.42 -4.49
CA THR A 72 -6.67 -17.08 -3.39
C THR A 72 -7.09 -16.10 -2.28
N GLY A 73 -6.99 -14.79 -2.54
CA GLY A 73 -7.34 -13.76 -1.57
C GLY A 73 -8.81 -13.80 -1.16
N SER A 74 -9.14 -13.13 -0.06
CA SER A 74 -10.49 -13.10 0.46
C SER A 74 -10.94 -11.69 0.85
N LEU A 75 -12.22 -11.40 0.61
CA LEU A 75 -12.91 -10.19 1.02
C LEU A 75 -14.13 -10.57 1.87
N SER A 76 -14.20 -10.07 3.09
CA SER A 76 -15.43 -10.08 3.89
C SER A 76 -15.97 -8.68 4.07
N VAL A 77 -17.29 -8.54 4.04
CA VAL A 77 -18.01 -7.29 4.27
C VAL A 77 -18.85 -7.47 5.52
N ASN A 78 -18.54 -6.70 6.57
CA ASN A 78 -19.13 -6.86 7.90
C ASN A 78 -18.99 -8.31 8.41
N ALA A 79 -20.06 -8.90 8.92
CA ALA A 79 -20.08 -10.29 9.42
C ALA A 79 -20.41 -11.35 8.35
N ASN A 80 -20.43 -10.98 7.06
CA ASN A 80 -20.74 -11.91 5.99
C ASN A 80 -19.66 -12.95 5.79
N THR A 81 -20.04 -14.08 5.22
CA THR A 81 -19.11 -15.13 4.78
C THR A 81 -18.11 -14.53 3.78
N PRO A 82 -16.79 -14.74 3.97
CA PRO A 82 -15.80 -14.22 3.05
C PRO A 82 -15.98 -14.73 1.61
N ALA A 83 -15.93 -13.83 0.65
CA ALA A 83 -15.76 -14.17 -0.76
C ALA A 83 -14.29 -14.56 -0.98
N VAL A 84 -14.03 -15.79 -1.43
CA VAL A 84 -12.67 -16.33 -1.62
C VAL A 84 -12.37 -16.46 -3.10
N GLY A 85 -11.20 -15.94 -3.49
CA GLY A 85 -10.73 -15.91 -4.87
C GLY A 85 -11.32 -14.75 -5.68
N ARG A 86 -10.57 -14.34 -6.70
CA ARG A 86 -10.91 -13.15 -7.50
C ARG A 86 -12.31 -13.18 -8.10
N GLN A 87 -12.77 -14.34 -8.57
CA GLN A 87 -14.12 -14.45 -9.15
C GLN A 87 -15.22 -14.15 -8.13
N ALA A 88 -15.09 -14.65 -6.90
CA ALA A 88 -16.06 -14.39 -5.84
C ALA A 88 -15.99 -12.91 -5.39
N ILE A 89 -14.80 -12.33 -5.30
CA ILE A 89 -14.58 -10.93 -4.97
C ILE A 89 -15.19 -10.02 -6.05
N ALA A 90 -14.98 -10.32 -7.33
CA ALA A 90 -15.61 -9.60 -8.43
C ALA A 90 -17.15 -9.61 -8.33
N LYS A 91 -17.75 -10.71 -7.89
CA LYS A 91 -19.21 -10.76 -7.66
C LYS A 91 -19.65 -9.82 -6.54
N VAL A 92 -18.86 -9.68 -5.45
CA VAL A 92 -19.14 -8.70 -4.39
C VAL A 92 -19.10 -7.28 -4.95
N ALA A 93 -18.03 -6.95 -5.69
CA ALA A 93 -17.88 -5.64 -6.31
C ALA A 93 -19.01 -5.35 -7.30
N ALA A 94 -19.39 -6.32 -8.14
CA ALA A 94 -20.52 -6.21 -9.07
C ALA A 94 -21.84 -5.91 -8.35
N GLY A 95 -22.07 -6.47 -7.16
CA GLY A 95 -23.26 -6.19 -6.36
C GLY A 95 -23.37 -4.70 -5.98
N PHE A 96 -22.28 -4.11 -5.49
CA PHE A 96 -22.24 -2.69 -5.17
C PHE A 96 -22.34 -1.81 -6.43
N MET A 97 -21.60 -2.10 -7.48
CA MET A 97 -21.62 -1.34 -8.73
C MET A 97 -23.00 -1.38 -9.40
N THR A 98 -23.67 -2.53 -9.35
CA THR A 98 -25.04 -2.66 -9.86
C THR A 98 -26.04 -1.86 -9.02
N ALA A 99 -25.93 -1.91 -7.69
CA ALA A 99 -26.81 -1.16 -6.80
C ALA A 99 -26.60 0.36 -6.91
N PHE A 100 -25.36 0.79 -7.19
CA PHE A 100 -24.95 2.17 -7.28
C PHE A 100 -24.19 2.43 -8.61
N PRO A 101 -24.89 2.69 -9.73
CA PRO A 101 -24.23 2.93 -11.01
C PRO A 101 -23.31 4.18 -11.02
N ASP A 102 -23.53 5.09 -10.08
CA ASP A 102 -22.74 6.31 -9.86
C ASP A 102 -21.80 6.21 -8.63
N ILE A 103 -21.43 4.98 -8.22
CA ILE A 103 -20.61 4.76 -7.04
C ILE A 103 -19.27 5.51 -7.12
N ILE A 104 -18.97 6.22 -6.06
CA ILE A 104 -17.66 6.83 -5.82
C ILE A 104 -17.12 6.31 -4.50
N VAL A 105 -15.90 5.79 -4.52
CA VAL A 105 -15.16 5.42 -3.32
C VAL A 105 -13.92 6.30 -3.23
N VAL A 106 -13.74 6.95 -2.10
CA VAL A 106 -12.58 7.77 -1.78
C VAL A 106 -11.79 7.09 -0.69
N MET A 107 -10.48 7.04 -0.84
CA MET A 107 -9.57 6.67 0.24
C MET A 107 -9.42 7.88 1.18
N ASP A 108 -9.90 7.76 2.40
CA ASP A 108 -9.78 8.82 3.41
C ASP A 108 -8.39 8.79 4.07
N SER A 109 -7.91 7.61 4.41
CA SER A 109 -6.56 7.41 4.94
C SER A 109 -6.10 5.97 4.79
N LEU A 110 -4.78 5.78 4.89
CA LEU A 110 -4.14 4.47 4.92
C LEU A 110 -3.19 4.44 6.12
N ILE A 111 -3.41 3.49 7.04
CA ILE A 111 -2.64 3.38 8.28
C ILE A 111 -2.01 2.00 8.34
N THR A 112 -0.68 1.95 8.21
CA THR A 112 0.08 0.71 8.35
C THR A 112 0.26 0.35 9.82
N LYS A 113 0.01 -0.92 10.14
CA LYS A 113 0.25 -1.55 11.44
C LYS A 113 1.16 -2.76 11.22
N PRO A 114 1.80 -3.31 12.28
CA PRO A 114 2.74 -4.43 12.12
C PRO A 114 2.17 -5.62 11.33
N ASP A 115 0.90 -5.97 11.55
CA ASP A 115 0.29 -7.17 10.99
C ASP A 115 -0.83 -6.88 9.97
N ALA A 116 -1.13 -5.61 9.70
CA ALA A 116 -2.23 -5.22 8.82
C ALA A 116 -2.11 -3.77 8.35
N THR A 117 -2.77 -3.46 7.26
CA THR A 117 -2.98 -2.09 6.79
C THR A 117 -4.46 -1.74 6.90
N ALA A 118 -4.79 -0.65 7.60
CA ALA A 118 -6.13 -0.14 7.66
C ALA A 118 -6.37 0.85 6.51
N PHE A 119 -7.23 0.48 5.58
CA PHE A 119 -7.71 1.32 4.49
C PHE A 119 -9.05 1.93 4.89
N HIS A 120 -9.06 3.21 5.24
CA HIS A 120 -10.28 3.95 5.55
C HIS A 120 -10.84 4.56 4.28
N TRP A 121 -12.15 4.45 4.12
CA TRP A 121 -12.81 4.86 2.89
C TRP A 121 -14.20 5.46 3.17
N THR A 122 -14.65 6.30 2.24
CA THR A 122 -16.01 6.79 2.14
C THR A 122 -16.57 6.41 0.78
N LEU A 123 -17.74 5.77 0.80
CA LEU A 123 -18.53 5.43 -0.39
C LEU A 123 -19.73 6.38 -0.47
N THR A 124 -19.93 6.95 -1.66
CA THR A 124 -21.14 7.69 -2.00
C THR A 124 -21.75 7.14 -3.29
N GLY A 125 -23.06 7.28 -3.43
CA GLY A 125 -23.78 6.87 -4.63
C GLY A 125 -25.28 7.00 -4.47
N THR A 126 -26.00 6.80 -5.57
CA THR A 126 -27.46 6.80 -5.61
C THR A 126 -27.93 5.37 -5.92
N ASN A 127 -28.77 4.82 -5.05
CA ASN A 127 -29.28 3.46 -5.18
C ASN A 127 -30.35 3.36 -6.28
N THR A 128 -29.90 3.45 -7.55
CA THR A 128 -30.75 3.43 -8.74
C THR A 128 -30.66 2.13 -9.55
N GLY A 129 -29.87 1.16 -9.09
CA GLY A 129 -29.82 -0.17 -9.71
C GLY A 129 -31.15 -0.92 -9.65
N PRO A 130 -31.24 -2.11 -10.25
CA PRO A 130 -32.46 -2.91 -10.26
C PRO A 130 -32.98 -3.18 -8.84
N GLY A 131 -34.23 -2.79 -8.57
CA GLY A 131 -34.83 -2.87 -7.24
C GLY A 131 -34.37 -1.79 -6.25
N GLY A 132 -33.64 -0.79 -6.71
CA GLY A 132 -33.12 0.31 -5.90
C GLY A 132 -34.22 1.25 -5.43
N THR A 133 -33.90 1.99 -4.36
CA THR A 133 -34.85 2.93 -3.70
C THR A 133 -34.78 4.34 -4.27
N GLY A 134 -33.75 4.66 -5.10
CA GLY A 134 -33.47 6.02 -5.57
C GLY A 134 -32.79 6.91 -4.51
N SER A 135 -32.54 6.38 -3.32
CA SER A 135 -31.91 7.12 -2.21
C SER A 135 -30.45 7.33 -2.39
N LYS A 136 -29.95 8.50 -1.98
CA LYS A 136 -28.51 8.77 -1.88
C LYS A 136 -27.94 8.12 -0.62
N VAL A 137 -26.75 7.55 -0.74
CA VAL A 137 -26.00 6.94 0.34
C VAL A 137 -24.62 7.61 0.45
N SER A 138 -24.18 7.84 1.69
CA SER A 138 -22.82 8.26 2.04
C SER A 138 -22.41 7.52 3.29
N ILE A 139 -21.52 6.56 3.15
CA ILE A 139 -21.12 5.65 4.22
C ILE A 139 -19.59 5.58 4.29
N SER A 140 -19.03 5.68 5.49
CA SER A 140 -17.61 5.47 5.71
C SER A 140 -17.36 4.12 6.35
N GLY A 141 -16.21 3.56 6.09
CA GLY A 141 -15.81 2.26 6.62
C GLY A 141 -14.30 2.07 6.66
N VAL A 142 -13.90 0.88 7.03
CA VAL A 142 -12.49 0.47 7.04
C VAL A 142 -12.37 -0.96 6.51
N GLU A 143 -11.35 -1.20 5.71
CA GLU A 143 -10.88 -2.54 5.37
C GLU A 143 -9.54 -2.79 6.05
N MET A 144 -9.44 -3.89 6.80
CA MET A 144 -8.21 -4.37 7.38
C MET A 144 -7.55 -5.35 6.41
N TRP A 145 -6.47 -4.93 5.77
CA TRP A 145 -5.74 -5.73 4.79
C TRP A 145 -4.57 -6.47 5.40
N GLN A 146 -4.42 -7.74 5.02
CA GLN A 146 -3.18 -8.48 5.09
C GLN A 146 -2.69 -8.67 3.66
N LEU A 147 -1.48 -8.17 3.37
CA LEU A 147 -0.87 -8.27 2.05
C LEU A 147 0.00 -9.52 1.95
N ASP A 148 0.09 -10.10 0.75
CA ASP A 148 1.05 -11.15 0.46
C ASP A 148 2.43 -10.59 0.09
N THR A 149 3.38 -11.46 -0.20
CA THR A 149 4.75 -11.08 -0.57
C THR A 149 4.85 -10.36 -1.92
N ALA A 150 3.82 -10.44 -2.75
CA ALA A 150 3.72 -9.70 -4.01
C ALA A 150 3.06 -8.31 -3.83
N GLY A 151 2.65 -7.97 -2.61
CA GLY A 151 1.97 -6.71 -2.29
C GLY A 151 0.48 -6.71 -2.65
N LEU A 152 -0.13 -7.87 -2.94
CA LEU A 152 -1.56 -8.01 -3.20
C LEU A 152 -2.32 -8.31 -1.91
N ILE A 153 -3.62 -7.98 -1.88
CA ILE A 153 -4.48 -8.24 -0.72
C ILE A 153 -4.74 -9.75 -0.62
N GLN A 154 -4.15 -10.40 0.38
CA GLN A 154 -4.42 -11.79 0.70
C GLN A 154 -5.70 -11.93 1.52
N LYS A 155 -5.97 -10.96 2.39
CA LYS A 155 -7.18 -10.93 3.21
C LYS A 155 -7.63 -9.50 3.43
N SER A 156 -8.89 -9.24 3.17
CA SER A 156 -9.57 -8.00 3.54
C SER A 156 -10.75 -8.29 4.46
N LYS A 157 -10.83 -7.56 5.56
CA LYS A 157 -12.01 -7.51 6.44
C LYS A 157 -12.56 -6.10 6.43
N GLY A 158 -13.59 -5.89 5.62
CA GLY A 158 -14.33 -4.64 5.54
C GLY A 158 -15.39 -4.55 6.61
N SER A 159 -15.55 -3.36 7.19
CA SER A 159 -16.62 -3.04 8.12
C SER A 159 -17.11 -1.60 7.95
N PHE A 160 -18.42 -1.43 8.07
CA PHE A 160 -19.13 -0.15 8.11
C PHE A 160 -20.40 -0.30 8.92
N ASP A 161 -21.03 0.81 9.29
CA ASP A 161 -22.31 0.82 10.01
C ASP A 161 -23.45 0.33 9.10
N ALA A 162 -23.85 -0.93 9.28
CA ALA A 162 -24.89 -1.57 8.48
C ALA A 162 -26.28 -0.98 8.77
N ASP A 163 -26.55 -0.55 10.00
CA ASP A 163 -27.84 0.04 10.39
C ASP A 163 -28.00 1.42 9.74
N GLU A 164 -26.96 2.25 9.79
CA GLU A 164 -26.95 3.54 9.11
C GLU A 164 -27.03 3.38 7.58
N TYR A 165 -26.31 2.42 6.99
CA TYR A 165 -26.43 2.10 5.57
C TYR A 165 -27.88 1.73 5.18
N ASN A 166 -28.50 0.83 5.95
CA ASN A 166 -29.89 0.41 5.72
C ASN A 166 -30.87 1.56 5.92
N ARG A 167 -30.61 2.46 6.88
CA ARG A 167 -31.41 3.67 7.07
C ARG A 167 -31.32 4.58 5.85
N GLN A 168 -30.11 4.83 5.35
CA GLN A 168 -29.87 5.68 4.18
C GLN A 168 -30.50 5.09 2.91
N LEU A 169 -30.48 3.79 2.73
CA LEU A 169 -31.19 3.14 1.62
C LEU A 169 -32.69 3.45 1.61
N LYS A 170 -33.31 3.64 2.79
CA LYS A 170 -34.77 3.92 2.92
C LYS A 170 -35.10 5.40 2.76
N VAL A 171 -34.29 6.29 3.37
CA VAL A 171 -34.67 7.71 3.55
C VAL A 171 -33.58 8.69 3.05
N GLY A 172 -32.53 8.19 2.47
CA GLY A 172 -31.39 8.98 1.98
C GLY A 172 -30.48 9.50 3.07
N VAL A 173 -29.45 10.24 2.65
CA VAL A 173 -28.54 10.99 3.53
C VAL A 173 -29.34 12.14 4.18
N LYS A 174 -29.05 12.40 5.45
CA LYS A 174 -29.66 13.56 6.16
C LYS A 174 -28.98 14.86 5.71
#